data_7d0b783c543c8b4fba95b6e63f130d83
#
_entry.id   7d0b783c543c8b4fba95b6e63f130d83
#
_cell.length_a   1.000
_cell.length_b   1.000
_cell.length_c   1.000
_cell.angle_alpha   90.00
_cell.angle_beta   90.00
_cell.angle_gamma   90.00
#
_symmetry.space_group_name_H-M   'P 1'
#
loop_
_entity.id
_entity.type
_entity.pdbx_description
1 polymer ?
#
loop_
_entity_poly.entity_id
_entity_poly.type
_entity_poly.pdbx_seq_one_letter_code
_entity_poly.pdbx_strand_id
1 'polypeptide(L)'
;VQTEELLMALTNAVGPSGREDRAAQIIVDYFTTGEGQSWITGLQRDRLGNIILRKAGFGAHPPRIMLAAHLDEIGLIVTSLEEGFLRFSTIGGIDQRVLLGQEVTVHGREDLPGVVGAKPPHLQQPDERKKALKIEELVIDLGLDADRAASLVQVGDTITIKRDCSPLRNKYFAGKAMDDRAGVVALVECLRRLKDFRHEAEVLAVVTVQEELGVRGAFVSSYGLNPDLGIAVDVTHGEMPGLADYEGFKLGQGPVVVTGPQVHPYVFAKLKAAAEAGKIKYQVEAEVTPRGTDAYAIQVAQAGVASGLVCIPLRYMHTSVETLALDDLKECGRLLAEFIIQIDSGFLEGLACY
;
A
#
# COMPACT_ATOMS: atom_id res chain seq x y z
N VAL A 1 -2.94 -20.25 -4.45
CA VAL A 1 -1.74 -19.41 -4.26
C VAL A 1 -1.59 -19.12 -2.78
N GLN A 2 -0.42 -19.39 -2.20
CA GLN A 2 -0.19 -19.09 -0.78
C GLN A 2 -0.04 -17.57 -0.56
N THR A 3 -0.32 -17.09 0.63
CA THR A 3 -0.22 -15.66 0.99
C THR A 3 1.14 -15.07 0.66
N GLU A 4 2.22 -15.79 0.98
CA GLU A 4 3.59 -15.38 0.68
C GLU A 4 3.88 -15.29 -0.83
N GLU A 5 3.32 -16.19 -1.63
CA GLU A 5 3.49 -16.16 -3.09
C GLU A 5 2.79 -14.93 -3.70
N LEU A 6 1.59 -14.59 -3.21
CA LEU A 6 0.86 -13.41 -3.66
C LEU A 6 1.59 -12.13 -3.22
N LEU A 7 2.10 -12.07 -1.97
CA LEU A 7 2.89 -10.94 -1.48
C LEU A 7 4.12 -10.72 -2.36
N MET A 8 4.89 -11.77 -2.61
CA MET A 8 6.08 -11.69 -3.47
C MET A 8 5.74 -11.29 -4.90
N ALA A 9 4.67 -11.84 -5.48
CA ALA A 9 4.24 -11.49 -6.83
C ALA A 9 3.86 -10.00 -6.93
N LEU A 10 3.08 -9.49 -5.97
CA LEU A 10 2.67 -8.09 -5.96
C LEU A 10 3.86 -7.16 -5.71
N THR A 11 4.68 -7.42 -4.68
CA THR A 11 5.79 -6.53 -4.34
C THR A 11 6.90 -6.50 -5.40
N ASN A 12 7.07 -7.56 -6.17
CA ASN A 12 8.00 -7.60 -7.31
C ASN A 12 7.44 -6.93 -8.57
N ALA A 13 6.11 -6.81 -8.68
CA ALA A 13 5.50 -6.19 -9.84
C ALA A 13 5.83 -4.68 -9.92
N VAL A 14 5.91 -4.18 -11.15
CA VAL A 14 6.06 -2.75 -11.44
C VAL A 14 4.71 -2.07 -11.29
N GLY A 15 4.67 -0.94 -10.59
CA GLY A 15 3.43 -0.18 -10.42
C GLY A 15 3.65 1.14 -9.68
N PRO A 16 4.53 2.05 -10.16
CA PRO A 16 4.62 3.36 -9.55
C PRO A 16 3.31 4.13 -9.76
N SER A 17 3.01 5.07 -8.85
CA SER A 17 1.76 5.83 -8.88
C SER A 17 1.43 6.38 -10.28
N GLY A 18 0.23 6.05 -10.77
CA GLY A 18 -0.25 6.40 -12.10
C GLY A 18 0.19 5.44 -13.22
N ARG A 19 0.86 4.34 -12.88
CA ARG A 19 1.31 3.25 -13.78
C ARG A 19 1.16 1.87 -13.13
N GLU A 20 0.07 1.64 -12.43
CA GLU A 20 -0.18 0.45 -11.61
C GLU A 20 -0.64 -0.78 -12.42
N ASP A 21 -0.82 -0.66 -13.74
CA ASP A 21 -1.46 -1.69 -14.56
C ASP A 21 -0.83 -3.09 -14.44
N ARG A 22 0.51 -3.20 -14.34
CA ARG A 22 1.19 -4.49 -14.21
C ARG A 22 0.89 -5.16 -12.87
N ALA A 23 0.89 -4.39 -11.78
CA ALA A 23 0.51 -4.90 -10.46
C ALA A 23 -1.00 -5.18 -10.38
N ALA A 24 -1.82 -4.30 -10.97
CA ALA A 24 -3.28 -4.47 -11.05
C ALA A 24 -3.68 -5.76 -11.77
N GLN A 25 -2.97 -6.14 -12.82
CA GLN A 25 -3.27 -7.35 -13.59
C GLN A 25 -3.16 -8.62 -12.72
N ILE A 26 -2.22 -8.67 -11.77
CA ILE A 26 -2.08 -9.80 -10.83
C ILE A 26 -3.35 -9.98 -10.01
N ILE A 27 -3.93 -8.91 -9.50
CA ILE A 27 -5.18 -8.95 -8.72
C ILE A 27 -6.35 -9.34 -9.64
N VAL A 28 -6.43 -8.76 -10.84
CA VAL A 28 -7.48 -9.11 -11.80
C VAL A 28 -7.42 -10.61 -12.15
N ASP A 29 -6.24 -11.14 -12.45
CA ASP A 29 -6.07 -12.57 -12.80
C ASP A 29 -6.41 -13.46 -11.60
N TYR A 30 -6.00 -13.07 -10.38
CA TYR A 30 -6.30 -13.81 -9.16
C TYR A 30 -7.81 -13.99 -8.94
N PHE A 31 -8.62 -12.95 -9.24
CA PHE A 31 -10.06 -12.94 -9.02
C PHE A 31 -10.91 -13.26 -10.26
N THR A 32 -10.33 -13.37 -11.46
CA THR A 32 -11.07 -13.75 -12.68
C THR A 32 -10.81 -15.18 -13.13
N THR A 33 -9.58 -15.64 -13.02
CA THR A 33 -9.16 -16.96 -13.47
C THR A 33 -8.49 -17.80 -12.39
N GLY A 34 -8.16 -17.16 -11.26
CA GLY A 34 -7.47 -17.77 -10.15
C GLY A 34 -8.41 -18.28 -9.05
N GLU A 35 -7.82 -18.61 -7.91
CA GLU A 35 -8.49 -19.17 -6.74
C GLU A 35 -9.58 -18.25 -6.16
N GLY A 36 -9.36 -16.93 -6.24
CA GLY A 36 -10.26 -15.92 -5.66
C GLY A 36 -11.58 -15.74 -6.39
N GLN A 37 -11.74 -16.29 -7.60
CA GLN A 37 -12.94 -16.08 -8.42
C GLN A 37 -14.24 -16.41 -7.69
N SER A 38 -14.26 -17.50 -6.94
CA SER A 38 -15.46 -17.93 -6.20
C SER A 38 -15.71 -17.16 -4.88
N TRP A 39 -14.80 -16.28 -4.46
CA TRP A 39 -14.90 -15.57 -3.18
C TRP A 39 -15.64 -14.24 -3.30
N ILE A 40 -15.76 -13.73 -4.52
CA ILE A 40 -16.40 -12.46 -4.84
C ILE A 40 -17.65 -12.65 -5.70
N THR A 41 -18.52 -11.66 -5.71
CA THR A 41 -19.72 -11.62 -6.56
C THR A 41 -19.56 -10.69 -7.76
N GLY A 42 -18.50 -9.90 -7.79
CA GLY A 42 -18.18 -9.01 -8.91
C GLY A 42 -16.81 -8.37 -8.76
N LEU A 43 -16.22 -8.02 -9.91
CA LEU A 43 -15.00 -7.25 -10.04
C LEU A 43 -15.25 -6.15 -11.07
N GLN A 44 -14.87 -4.92 -10.74
CA GLN A 44 -14.88 -3.80 -11.68
C GLN A 44 -13.65 -2.93 -11.50
N ARG A 45 -13.25 -2.22 -12.53
CA ARG A 45 -12.29 -1.10 -12.46
C ARG A 45 -13.03 0.22 -12.67
N ASP A 46 -12.71 1.22 -11.88
CA ASP A 46 -13.20 2.57 -12.13
C ASP A 46 -12.33 3.31 -13.16
N ARG A 47 -12.69 4.57 -13.46
CA ARG A 47 -11.98 5.36 -14.46
C ARG A 47 -10.58 5.80 -14.06
N LEU A 48 -10.25 5.80 -12.76
CA LEU A 48 -8.91 6.13 -12.29
C LEU A 48 -8.01 4.91 -12.30
N GLY A 49 -8.59 3.69 -12.23
CA GLY A 49 -7.87 2.43 -12.22
C GLY A 49 -8.04 1.61 -10.96
N ASN A 50 -8.77 2.11 -9.93
CA ASN A 50 -9.07 1.33 -8.73
C ASN A 50 -9.77 0.01 -9.10
N ILE A 51 -9.41 -1.07 -8.40
CA ILE A 51 -10.08 -2.36 -8.56
C ILE A 51 -11.04 -2.55 -7.39
N ILE A 52 -12.32 -2.74 -7.68
CA ILE A 52 -13.37 -2.96 -6.71
C ILE A 52 -13.79 -4.42 -6.76
N LEU A 53 -13.50 -5.15 -5.67
CA LEU A 53 -13.88 -6.55 -5.46
C LEU A 53 -15.12 -6.55 -4.57
N ARG A 54 -16.24 -6.99 -5.13
CA ARG A 54 -17.51 -7.00 -4.44
C ARG A 54 -17.84 -8.38 -3.90
N LYS A 55 -18.17 -8.48 -2.61
CA LYS A 55 -18.73 -9.67 -1.99
C LYS A 55 -20.07 -9.32 -1.38
N ALA A 56 -21.14 -9.92 -1.89
CA ALA A 56 -22.49 -9.66 -1.42
C ALA A 56 -22.70 -10.17 0.00
N GLY A 57 -23.40 -9.37 0.82
CA GLY A 57 -24.05 -9.81 2.04
C GLY A 57 -25.44 -10.36 1.74
N PHE A 58 -26.11 -10.91 2.76
CA PHE A 58 -27.42 -11.52 2.53
C PHE A 58 -28.58 -10.83 3.27
N GLY A 59 -28.41 -9.62 3.75
CA GLY A 59 -29.51 -8.80 4.25
C GLY A 59 -30.39 -8.24 3.11
N ALA A 60 -31.62 -7.87 3.40
CA ALA A 60 -32.48 -7.15 2.43
C ALA A 60 -31.91 -5.76 2.10
N HIS A 61 -31.26 -5.13 3.07
CA HIS A 61 -30.56 -3.85 2.97
C HIS A 61 -29.21 -3.96 3.69
N PRO A 62 -28.22 -4.66 3.09
CA PRO A 62 -26.95 -4.91 3.75
C PRO A 62 -26.17 -3.62 3.97
N PRO A 63 -25.57 -3.41 5.16
CA PRO A 63 -24.59 -2.36 5.35
C PRO A 63 -23.45 -2.49 4.32
N ARG A 64 -23.06 -1.38 3.71
CA ARG A 64 -22.01 -1.35 2.68
C ARG A 64 -20.68 -0.94 3.31
N ILE A 65 -19.76 -1.88 3.36
CA ILE A 65 -18.46 -1.70 4.00
C ILE A 65 -17.38 -1.62 2.95
N MET A 66 -16.70 -0.48 2.87
CA MET A 66 -15.51 -0.32 2.05
C MET A 66 -14.28 -0.72 2.86
N LEU A 67 -13.47 -1.62 2.32
CA LEU A 67 -12.10 -1.89 2.76
C LEU A 67 -11.17 -1.33 1.69
N ALA A 68 -10.17 -0.54 2.05
CA ALA A 68 -9.24 0.08 1.10
C ALA A 68 -7.79 -0.22 1.46
N ALA A 69 -6.97 -0.50 0.45
CA ALA A 69 -5.53 -0.64 0.54
C ALA A 69 -4.91 -0.25 -0.80
N HIS A 70 -3.75 0.42 -0.80
CA HIS A 70 -3.21 0.93 -2.06
C HIS A 70 -2.23 -0.03 -2.76
N LEU A 71 -2.22 0.07 -4.08
CA LEU A 71 -1.45 -0.81 -4.96
C LEU A 71 -0.19 -0.13 -5.49
N ASP A 72 -0.25 1.20 -5.61
CA ASP A 72 0.88 1.96 -6.13
C ASP A 72 2.09 1.89 -5.19
N GLU A 73 3.24 2.10 -5.78
CA GLU A 73 4.51 2.19 -5.08
C GLU A 73 5.19 3.53 -5.37
N ILE A 74 6.03 3.99 -4.47
CA ILE A 74 6.95 5.08 -4.72
C ILE A 74 7.88 4.74 -5.89
N GLY A 75 8.30 5.75 -6.64
CA GLY A 75 9.14 5.56 -7.82
C GLY A 75 9.87 6.82 -8.25
N LEU A 76 10.42 6.79 -9.46
CA LEU A 76 11.08 7.94 -10.07
C LEU A 76 10.49 8.19 -11.45
N ILE A 77 10.70 9.40 -11.97
CA ILE A 77 10.25 9.81 -13.31
C ILE A 77 11.40 10.55 -14.04
N VAL A 78 11.60 10.24 -15.29
CA VAL A 78 12.60 10.91 -16.12
C VAL A 78 12.21 12.36 -16.36
N THR A 79 13.10 13.31 -16.05
CA THR A 79 12.89 14.75 -16.24
C THR A 79 13.70 15.34 -17.41
N SER A 80 14.87 14.82 -17.69
CA SER A 80 15.67 15.16 -18.89
C SER A 80 16.68 14.06 -19.23
N LEU A 81 17.21 14.13 -20.45
CA LEU A 81 18.32 13.30 -20.92
C LEU A 81 19.53 14.21 -21.19
N GLU A 82 20.70 13.85 -20.68
CA GLU A 82 21.94 14.61 -20.79
C GLU A 82 23.08 13.65 -21.16
N GLU A 83 23.60 13.74 -22.40
CA GLU A 83 24.74 12.96 -22.87
C GLU A 83 24.62 11.43 -22.65
N GLY A 84 23.38 10.89 -22.70
CA GLY A 84 23.11 9.46 -22.45
C GLY A 84 22.69 9.13 -21.01
N PHE A 85 22.90 10.06 -20.08
CA PHE A 85 22.41 9.92 -18.69
C PHE A 85 21.00 10.46 -18.54
N LEU A 86 20.25 9.92 -17.56
CA LEU A 86 18.91 10.41 -17.24
C LEU A 86 18.95 11.25 -15.97
N ARG A 87 18.32 12.43 -16.02
CA ARG A 87 17.89 13.17 -14.82
C ARG A 87 16.49 12.71 -14.45
N PHE A 88 16.19 12.75 -13.17
CA PHE A 88 14.92 12.24 -12.65
C PHE A 88 14.42 13.03 -11.45
N SER A 89 13.16 12.85 -11.11
CA SER A 89 12.52 13.30 -9.88
C SER A 89 11.81 12.14 -9.21
N THR A 90 11.35 12.32 -7.96
CA THR A 90 10.59 11.29 -7.22
C THR A 90 9.12 11.30 -7.57
N ILE A 91 8.51 10.12 -7.49
CA ILE A 91 7.07 9.89 -7.40
C ILE A 91 6.83 9.35 -6.00
N GLY A 92 6.07 10.06 -5.18
CA GLY A 92 5.91 9.74 -3.75
C GLY A 92 7.11 10.13 -2.89
N GLY A 93 7.13 9.65 -1.66
CA GLY A 93 8.06 10.07 -0.61
C GLY A 93 9.34 9.24 -0.51
N ILE A 94 10.21 9.25 -1.51
CA ILE A 94 11.50 8.53 -1.47
C ILE A 94 12.56 9.31 -0.68
N ASP A 95 13.23 8.63 0.26
CA ASP A 95 14.44 9.16 0.87
C ASP A 95 15.61 9.13 -0.14
N GLN A 96 16.06 10.32 -0.55
CA GLN A 96 17.16 10.44 -1.52
C GLN A 96 18.48 9.77 -1.08
N ARG A 97 18.66 9.56 0.22
CA ARG A 97 19.88 8.91 0.77
C ARG A 97 19.99 7.44 0.40
N VAL A 98 18.86 6.78 0.13
CA VAL A 98 18.86 5.37 -0.25
C VAL A 98 19.01 5.14 -1.75
N LEU A 99 18.98 6.19 -2.57
CA LEU A 99 19.02 6.05 -4.04
C LEU A 99 20.40 5.75 -4.60
N LEU A 100 21.45 6.37 -4.04
CA LEU A 100 22.81 6.18 -4.57
C LEU A 100 23.23 4.71 -4.54
N GLY A 101 23.64 4.19 -5.69
CA GLY A 101 24.09 2.81 -5.86
C GLY A 101 22.98 1.80 -6.06
N GLN A 102 21.70 2.24 -6.14
CA GLN A 102 20.59 1.33 -6.46
C GLN A 102 20.62 0.92 -7.94
N GLU A 103 20.29 -0.35 -8.18
CA GLU A 103 19.86 -0.79 -9.50
C GLU A 103 18.40 -0.37 -9.71
N VAL A 104 18.10 0.08 -10.92
CA VAL A 104 16.76 0.53 -11.31
C VAL A 104 16.33 -0.11 -12.63
N THR A 105 15.02 -0.10 -12.87
CA THR A 105 14.45 -0.40 -14.19
C THR A 105 13.76 0.85 -14.71
N VAL A 106 14.19 1.33 -15.87
CA VAL A 106 13.58 2.45 -16.60
C VAL A 106 12.54 1.89 -17.57
N HIS A 107 11.29 2.32 -17.43
CA HIS A 107 10.14 1.84 -18.21
C HIS A 107 9.90 2.74 -19.42
N GLY A 108 10.84 2.68 -20.39
CA GLY A 108 10.75 3.38 -21.67
C GLY A 108 9.99 2.56 -22.72
N ARG A 109 10.45 2.55 -23.97
CA ARG A 109 9.89 1.68 -25.03
C ARG A 109 10.02 0.19 -24.70
N GLU A 110 11.03 -0.15 -23.93
CA GLU A 110 11.27 -1.46 -23.32
C GLU A 110 11.79 -1.23 -21.90
N ASP A 111 11.74 -2.25 -21.04
CA ASP A 111 12.30 -2.18 -19.69
C ASP A 111 13.85 -2.22 -19.79
N LEU A 112 14.50 -1.16 -19.35
CA LEU A 112 15.95 -0.98 -19.42
C LEU A 112 16.58 -1.04 -18.03
N PRO A 113 17.60 -1.87 -17.80
CA PRO A 113 18.35 -1.83 -16.56
C PRO A 113 19.20 -0.56 -16.50
N GLY A 114 19.26 0.05 -15.30
CA GLY A 114 20.10 1.21 -15.04
C GLY A 114 20.65 1.20 -13.62
N VAL A 115 21.58 2.11 -13.35
CA VAL A 115 22.17 2.30 -12.02
C VAL A 115 22.13 3.77 -11.62
N VAL A 116 21.84 4.05 -10.36
CA VAL A 116 21.87 5.42 -9.83
C VAL A 116 23.29 5.75 -9.42
N GLY A 117 23.89 6.72 -10.10
CA GLY A 117 25.25 7.20 -9.89
C GLY A 117 25.32 8.67 -9.47
N ALA A 118 26.47 9.06 -8.95
CA ALA A 118 26.80 10.44 -8.63
C ALA A 118 28.31 10.69 -8.78
N LYS A 119 28.71 11.97 -8.81
CA LYS A 119 30.09 12.38 -8.76
C LYS A 119 30.82 11.79 -7.55
N PRO A 120 31.92 11.02 -7.75
CA PRO A 120 32.56 10.33 -6.64
C PRO A 120 33.22 11.29 -5.64
N PRO A 121 33.33 10.92 -4.35
CA PRO A 121 33.77 11.83 -3.28
C PRO A 121 35.15 12.48 -3.51
N HIS A 122 36.08 11.78 -4.15
CA HIS A 122 37.42 12.34 -4.41
C HIS A 122 37.46 13.45 -5.48
N LEU A 123 36.38 13.62 -6.25
CA LEU A 123 36.19 14.72 -7.19
C LEU A 123 35.29 15.83 -6.65
N GLN A 124 34.73 15.66 -5.45
CA GLN A 124 33.90 16.66 -4.76
C GLN A 124 34.76 17.64 -3.97
N GLN A 125 34.25 18.86 -3.79
CA GLN A 125 34.87 19.84 -2.88
C GLN A 125 34.72 19.40 -1.43
N PRO A 126 35.61 19.80 -0.50
CA PRO A 126 35.57 19.39 0.91
C PRO A 126 34.22 19.64 1.61
N ASP A 127 33.53 20.73 1.24
CA ASP A 127 32.23 21.08 1.83
C ASP A 127 31.07 20.27 1.23
N GLU A 128 31.19 19.80 -0.01
CA GLU A 128 30.20 18.92 -0.66
C GLU A 128 30.18 17.53 0.01
N ARG A 129 31.35 16.99 0.39
CA ARG A 129 31.48 15.66 1.00
C ARG A 129 30.76 15.48 2.32
N LYS A 130 30.46 16.59 3.02
CA LYS A 130 29.79 16.58 4.34
C LYS A 130 28.26 16.68 4.25
N LYS A 131 27.72 16.90 3.05
CA LYS A 131 26.29 17.07 2.82
C LYS A 131 25.71 15.81 2.19
N ALA A 132 24.44 15.50 2.51
CA ALA A 132 23.68 14.51 1.76
C ALA A 132 23.56 14.99 0.31
N LEU A 133 23.77 14.06 -0.64
CA LEU A 133 23.56 14.35 -2.06
C LEU A 133 22.11 14.71 -2.33
N LYS A 134 21.89 15.73 -3.12
CA LYS A 134 20.56 16.10 -3.59
C LYS A 134 20.19 15.30 -4.83
N ILE A 135 18.90 15.17 -5.12
CA ILE A 135 18.41 14.44 -6.31
C ILE A 135 19.01 15.00 -7.59
N GLU A 136 19.17 16.31 -7.68
CA GLU A 136 19.75 16.99 -8.84
C GLU A 136 21.24 16.64 -9.07
N GLU A 137 21.91 16.06 -8.08
CA GLU A 137 23.31 15.62 -8.17
C GLU A 137 23.41 14.14 -8.60
N LEU A 138 22.28 13.43 -8.63
CA LEU A 138 22.19 12.03 -9.05
C LEU A 138 21.87 11.93 -10.54
N VAL A 139 22.33 10.87 -11.16
CA VAL A 139 21.99 10.48 -12.54
C VAL A 139 21.67 8.99 -12.60
N ILE A 140 20.91 8.60 -13.62
CA ILE A 140 20.78 7.17 -13.96
C ILE A 140 21.60 6.92 -15.21
N ASP A 141 22.45 5.92 -15.11
CA ASP A 141 23.32 5.44 -16.20
C ASP A 141 22.73 4.13 -16.74
N LEU A 142 22.44 4.12 -18.03
CA LEU A 142 21.94 2.95 -18.78
C LEU A 142 23.06 2.23 -19.56
N GLY A 143 24.29 2.74 -19.55
CA GLY A 143 25.38 2.25 -20.39
C GLY A 143 25.17 2.52 -21.89
N LEU A 144 24.37 3.52 -22.26
CA LEU A 144 24.01 3.87 -23.62
C LEU A 144 24.61 5.23 -24.03
N ASP A 145 24.90 5.40 -25.30
CA ASP A 145 25.18 6.74 -25.86
C ASP A 145 23.88 7.59 -25.92
N ALA A 146 24.07 8.89 -26.19
CA ALA A 146 22.98 9.87 -26.19
C ALA A 146 21.87 9.52 -27.20
N ASP A 147 22.25 9.15 -28.44
CA ASP A 147 21.29 8.85 -29.50
C ASP A 147 20.50 7.59 -29.20
N ARG A 148 21.17 6.57 -28.68
CA ARG A 148 20.50 5.32 -28.30
C ARG A 148 19.59 5.51 -27.10
N ALA A 149 20.03 6.22 -26.05
CA ALA A 149 19.21 6.56 -24.90
C ALA A 149 17.95 7.33 -25.33
N ALA A 150 18.09 8.37 -26.15
CA ALA A 150 16.96 9.16 -26.65
C ALA A 150 16.01 8.36 -27.57
N SER A 151 16.50 7.30 -28.21
CA SER A 151 15.64 6.42 -29.02
C SER A 151 14.74 5.50 -28.20
N LEU A 152 15.10 5.22 -26.95
CA LEU A 152 14.44 4.24 -26.06
C LEU A 152 13.71 4.88 -24.88
N VAL A 153 14.17 6.05 -24.41
CA VAL A 153 13.65 6.73 -23.22
C VAL A 153 13.20 8.14 -23.56
N GLN A 154 12.12 8.57 -22.96
CA GLN A 154 11.61 9.95 -23.08
C GLN A 154 11.31 10.55 -21.70
N VAL A 155 11.19 11.86 -21.64
CA VAL A 155 10.72 12.58 -20.46
C VAL A 155 9.31 12.09 -20.11
N GLY A 156 9.10 11.77 -18.82
CA GLY A 156 7.86 11.20 -18.32
C GLY A 156 7.85 9.67 -18.20
N ASP A 157 8.86 8.97 -18.68
CA ASP A 157 9.01 7.54 -18.44
C ASP A 157 9.27 7.30 -16.95
N THR A 158 8.63 6.30 -16.38
CA THR A 158 8.74 5.97 -14.97
C THR A 158 9.92 5.03 -14.72
N ILE A 159 10.39 5.03 -13.49
CA ILE A 159 11.55 4.25 -13.08
C ILE A 159 11.22 3.61 -11.74
N THR A 160 11.50 2.32 -11.57
CA THR A 160 11.35 1.62 -10.31
C THR A 160 12.68 1.10 -9.79
N ILE A 161 12.86 1.06 -8.47
CA ILE A 161 14.01 0.40 -7.86
C ILE A 161 13.90 -1.09 -8.13
N LYS A 162 14.99 -1.69 -8.61
CA LYS A 162 15.06 -3.13 -8.86
C LYS A 162 15.40 -3.86 -7.58
N ARG A 163 14.36 -4.37 -6.92
CA ARG A 163 14.52 -5.14 -5.69
C ARG A 163 13.46 -6.22 -5.61
N ASP A 164 13.89 -7.48 -5.57
CA ASP A 164 12.99 -8.61 -5.36
C ASP A 164 12.69 -8.81 -3.87
N CYS A 165 11.44 -9.17 -3.59
CA CYS A 165 11.03 -9.55 -2.26
C CYS A 165 11.74 -10.85 -1.84
N SER A 166 12.36 -10.84 -0.69
CA SER A 166 13.15 -11.94 -0.16
C SER A 166 12.64 -12.39 1.20
N PRO A 167 12.41 -13.70 1.39
CA PRO A 167 12.10 -14.23 2.71
C PRO A 167 13.32 -14.12 3.63
N LEU A 168 13.09 -13.64 4.84
CA LEU A 168 14.05 -13.63 5.93
C LEU A 168 13.71 -14.74 6.94
N ARG A 169 14.50 -14.85 8.01
CA ARG A 169 14.17 -15.77 9.12
C ARG A 169 12.89 -15.33 9.83
N ASN A 170 12.24 -16.27 10.55
CA ASN A 170 11.03 -16.04 11.34
C ASN A 170 9.81 -15.56 10.53
N LYS A 171 9.71 -15.95 9.26
CA LYS A 171 8.65 -15.53 8.33
C LYS A 171 8.59 -14.00 8.13
N TYR A 172 9.72 -13.32 8.24
CA TYR A 172 9.84 -11.94 7.83
C TYR A 172 10.13 -11.90 6.32
N PHE A 173 9.68 -10.85 5.68
CA PHE A 173 9.90 -10.59 4.27
C PHE A 173 10.45 -9.18 4.11
N ALA A 174 11.45 -9.04 3.22
CA ALA A 174 12.05 -7.74 2.91
C ALA A 174 12.02 -7.49 1.40
N GLY A 175 11.59 -6.30 0.99
CA GLY A 175 11.49 -5.91 -0.42
C GLY A 175 11.08 -4.47 -0.57
N LYS A 176 10.75 -4.08 -1.80
CA LYS A 176 10.10 -2.80 -2.10
C LYS A 176 8.58 -2.96 -2.03
N ALA A 177 7.85 -1.83 -1.99
CA ALA A 177 6.41 -1.80 -2.17
C ALA A 177 5.59 -2.70 -1.20
N MET A 178 6.14 -2.99 -0.01
CA MET A 178 5.33 -3.58 1.08
C MET A 178 4.26 -2.58 1.52
N ASP A 179 4.59 -1.31 1.50
CA ASP A 179 3.75 -0.15 1.52
C ASP A 179 3.10 0.06 0.15
N ASP A 180 1.77 -0.17 -0.03
CA ASP A 180 0.87 -0.91 0.87
C ASP A 180 0.32 -2.17 0.19
N ARG A 181 1.15 -2.84 -0.63
CA ARG A 181 0.76 -4.14 -1.22
C ARG A 181 0.56 -5.22 -0.16
N ALA A 182 1.13 -5.02 1.04
CA ALA A 182 0.83 -5.85 2.20
C ALA A 182 -0.64 -5.71 2.62
N GLY A 183 -1.18 -4.49 2.67
CA GLY A 183 -2.60 -4.24 2.90
C GLY A 183 -3.48 -4.84 1.81
N VAL A 184 -3.09 -4.73 0.53
CA VAL A 184 -3.81 -5.40 -0.56
C VAL A 184 -3.89 -6.91 -0.32
N VAL A 185 -2.79 -7.56 0.09
CA VAL A 185 -2.80 -9.00 0.42
C VAL A 185 -3.67 -9.28 1.66
N ALA A 186 -3.69 -8.38 2.65
CA ALA A 186 -4.58 -8.52 3.81
C ALA A 186 -6.07 -8.44 3.41
N LEU A 187 -6.44 -7.59 2.41
CA LEU A 187 -7.79 -7.59 1.84
C LEU A 187 -8.13 -8.95 1.18
N VAL A 188 -7.18 -9.53 0.45
CA VAL A 188 -7.36 -10.87 -0.15
C VAL A 188 -7.54 -11.94 0.92
N GLU A 189 -6.76 -11.90 2.01
CA GLU A 189 -6.91 -12.80 3.15
C GLU A 189 -8.28 -12.64 3.85
N CYS A 190 -8.77 -11.42 3.98
CA CYS A 190 -10.10 -11.14 4.49
C CYS A 190 -11.18 -11.81 3.60
N LEU A 191 -11.15 -11.59 2.29
CA LEU A 191 -12.11 -12.18 1.35
C LEU A 191 -12.01 -13.73 1.33
N ARG A 192 -10.79 -14.27 1.40
CA ARG A 192 -10.55 -15.71 1.50
C ARG A 192 -11.23 -16.31 2.73
N ARG A 193 -11.12 -15.64 3.86
CA ARG A 193 -11.76 -16.09 5.10
C ARG A 193 -13.27 -15.95 5.03
N LEU A 194 -13.80 -14.84 4.52
CA LEU A 194 -15.23 -14.60 4.40
C LEU A 194 -15.97 -15.58 3.48
N LYS A 195 -15.26 -16.34 2.61
CA LYS A 195 -15.92 -17.35 1.77
C LYS A 195 -16.63 -18.44 2.59
N ASP A 196 -16.10 -18.74 3.77
CA ASP A 196 -16.56 -19.84 4.63
C ASP A 196 -17.56 -19.36 5.71
N PHE A 197 -17.82 -18.04 5.76
CA PHE A 197 -18.70 -17.44 6.78
C PHE A 197 -19.85 -16.68 6.15
N ARG A 198 -21.01 -16.80 6.80
CA ARG A 198 -22.18 -16.01 6.45
C ARG A 198 -22.08 -14.64 7.13
N HIS A 199 -22.28 -13.56 6.40
CA HIS A 199 -22.25 -12.17 6.91
C HIS A 199 -23.36 -11.35 6.26
N GLU A 200 -23.89 -10.35 6.97
CA GLU A 200 -24.97 -9.49 6.47
C GLU A 200 -24.44 -8.37 5.59
N ALA A 201 -23.28 -7.82 5.92
CA ALA A 201 -22.69 -6.68 5.21
C ALA A 201 -22.30 -7.00 3.75
N GLU A 202 -22.54 -6.07 2.84
CA GLU A 202 -21.91 -6.05 1.54
C GLU A 202 -20.48 -5.52 1.68
N VAL A 203 -19.48 -6.29 1.25
CA VAL A 203 -18.07 -5.90 1.30
C VAL A 203 -17.62 -5.40 -0.07
N LEU A 204 -17.03 -4.21 -0.07
CA LEU A 204 -16.41 -3.55 -1.21
C LEU A 204 -14.91 -3.44 -0.92
N ALA A 205 -14.14 -4.50 -1.25
CA ALA A 205 -12.69 -4.43 -1.10
C ALA A 205 -12.10 -3.68 -2.30
N VAL A 206 -11.51 -2.52 -2.03
CA VAL A 206 -11.00 -1.59 -3.02
C VAL A 206 -9.49 -1.60 -2.98
N VAL A 207 -8.87 -2.04 -4.07
CA VAL A 207 -7.45 -1.88 -4.30
C VAL A 207 -7.26 -0.52 -4.96
N THR A 208 -6.82 0.46 -4.19
CA THR A 208 -6.73 1.86 -4.61
C THR A 208 -5.45 2.13 -5.40
N VAL A 209 -5.44 3.21 -6.17
CA VAL A 209 -4.30 3.68 -6.96
C VAL A 209 -3.95 5.12 -6.59
N GLN A 210 -2.70 5.53 -6.82
CA GLN A 210 -2.21 6.90 -6.60
C GLN A 210 -2.42 7.41 -5.16
N GLU A 211 -2.25 6.53 -4.18
CA GLU A 211 -2.28 6.94 -2.77
C GLU A 211 -1.09 7.85 -2.47
N GLU A 212 0.10 7.46 -2.90
CA GLU A 212 1.39 8.15 -2.71
C GLU A 212 1.45 9.56 -3.34
N LEU A 213 0.46 9.89 -4.18
CA LEU A 213 0.26 11.22 -4.77
C LEU A 213 -0.90 11.99 -4.14
N GLY A 214 -1.34 11.60 -2.94
CA GLY A 214 -2.39 12.24 -2.16
C GLY A 214 -3.74 11.55 -2.23
N VAL A 215 -3.78 10.26 -1.94
CA VAL A 215 -4.95 9.40 -1.69
C VAL A 215 -6.04 9.48 -2.77
N ARG A 216 -5.64 9.67 -4.03
CA ARG A 216 -6.56 9.99 -5.15
C ARG A 216 -7.54 8.88 -5.44
N GLY A 217 -7.06 7.62 -5.39
CA GLY A 217 -7.89 6.44 -5.62
C GLY A 217 -9.02 6.33 -4.60
N ALA A 218 -8.70 6.57 -3.33
CA ALA A 218 -9.68 6.52 -2.25
C ALA A 218 -10.72 7.63 -2.36
N PHE A 219 -10.34 8.86 -2.74
CA PHE A 219 -11.32 9.92 -3.01
C PHE A 219 -12.34 9.53 -4.10
N VAL A 220 -11.85 9.00 -5.22
CA VAL A 220 -12.73 8.62 -6.34
C VAL A 220 -13.61 7.44 -5.97
N SER A 221 -13.03 6.39 -5.38
CA SER A 221 -13.76 5.17 -5.05
C SER A 221 -14.77 5.38 -3.91
N SER A 222 -14.42 6.08 -2.84
CA SER A 222 -15.33 6.34 -1.72
C SER A 222 -16.51 7.24 -2.14
N TYR A 223 -16.25 8.24 -2.99
CA TYR A 223 -17.33 9.06 -3.57
C TYR A 223 -18.28 8.21 -4.44
N GLY A 224 -17.73 7.40 -5.35
CA GLY A 224 -18.53 6.61 -6.30
C GLY A 224 -19.28 5.46 -5.66
N LEU A 225 -18.69 4.83 -4.65
CA LEU A 225 -19.28 3.69 -3.95
C LEU A 225 -20.25 4.10 -2.85
N ASN A 226 -20.11 5.27 -2.25
CA ASN A 226 -20.94 5.76 -1.16
C ASN A 226 -21.15 4.70 -0.06
N PRO A 227 -20.08 4.23 0.62
CA PRO A 227 -20.20 3.23 1.66
C PRO A 227 -20.80 3.81 2.94
N ASP A 228 -21.42 2.96 3.77
CA ASP A 228 -21.90 3.33 5.12
C ASP A 228 -20.75 3.41 6.12
N LEU A 229 -19.69 2.64 5.88
CA LEU A 229 -18.48 2.55 6.69
C LEU A 229 -17.28 2.28 5.80
N GLY A 230 -16.12 2.87 6.12
CA GLY A 230 -14.86 2.54 5.48
C GLY A 230 -13.77 2.17 6.47
N ILE A 231 -12.95 1.18 6.11
CA ILE A 231 -11.73 0.84 6.83
C ILE A 231 -10.58 0.87 5.83
N ALA A 232 -9.61 1.74 6.07
CA ALA A 232 -8.34 1.65 5.36
C ALA A 232 -7.42 0.65 6.05
N VAL A 233 -6.69 -0.09 5.23
CA VAL A 233 -5.53 -0.87 5.64
C VAL A 233 -4.32 -0.18 5.08
N ASP A 234 -3.28 -0.03 5.89
CA ASP A 234 -2.05 0.64 5.52
C ASP A 234 -0.89 0.06 6.35
N VAL A 235 0.27 0.67 6.31
CA VAL A 235 1.42 0.31 7.14
C VAL A 235 1.67 1.35 8.23
N THR A 236 2.37 0.96 9.30
CA THR A 236 2.86 1.89 10.32
C THR A 236 4.28 1.51 10.74
N HIS A 237 4.97 2.41 11.43
CA HIS A 237 6.37 2.23 11.77
C HIS A 237 6.60 1.01 12.67
N GLY A 238 7.34 0.02 12.14
CA GLY A 238 7.85 -1.11 12.92
C GLY A 238 9.01 -0.70 13.81
N GLU A 239 9.14 -1.33 14.98
CA GLU A 239 10.26 -1.09 15.89
C GLU A 239 11.61 -1.30 15.18
N MET A 240 12.55 -0.38 15.37
CA MET A 240 13.92 -0.48 14.88
C MET A 240 14.86 0.37 15.72
N PRO A 241 16.19 0.10 15.71
CA PRO A 241 17.15 0.96 16.40
C PRO A 241 17.04 2.43 15.97
N GLY A 242 16.97 3.34 16.92
CA GLY A 242 16.89 4.79 16.69
C GLY A 242 15.48 5.38 16.80
N LEU A 243 14.45 4.54 16.93
CA LEU A 243 13.10 4.99 17.31
C LEU A 243 12.94 4.91 18.84
N ALA A 244 12.14 5.82 19.41
CA ALA A 244 11.67 5.68 20.78
C ALA A 244 10.59 4.57 20.86
N ASP A 245 10.45 3.96 22.06
CA ASP A 245 9.53 2.82 22.28
C ASP A 245 8.06 3.12 21.89
N TYR A 246 7.65 4.38 21.91
CA TYR A 246 6.29 4.81 21.52
C TYR A 246 6.14 5.13 20.03
N GLU A 247 7.24 5.14 19.26
CA GLU A 247 7.25 5.48 17.82
C GLU A 247 7.21 4.26 16.92
N GLY A 248 7.41 3.06 17.46
CA GLY A 248 7.49 1.84 16.69
C GLY A 248 6.71 0.68 17.27
N PHE A 249 6.06 -0.10 16.42
CA PHE A 249 5.27 -1.27 16.79
C PHE A 249 6.05 -2.56 16.56
N LYS A 250 5.86 -3.54 17.43
CA LYS A 250 6.59 -4.82 17.35
C LYS A 250 6.08 -5.66 16.19
N LEU A 251 7.01 -6.09 15.33
CA LEU A 251 6.71 -7.09 14.31
C LEU A 251 6.43 -8.45 14.97
N GLY A 252 5.44 -9.20 14.45
CA GLY A 252 5.03 -10.49 14.98
C GLY A 252 4.11 -10.39 16.21
N GLN A 253 3.59 -9.21 16.52
CA GLN A 253 2.61 -9.01 17.59
C GLN A 253 1.20 -8.62 17.08
N GLY A 254 0.96 -8.83 15.80
CA GLY A 254 -0.31 -8.57 15.14
C GLY A 254 -0.46 -7.15 14.61
N PRO A 255 -1.57 -6.87 13.90
CA PRO A 255 -1.85 -5.56 13.32
C PRO A 255 -2.03 -4.49 14.39
N VAL A 256 -1.93 -3.24 13.98
CA VAL A 256 -2.13 -2.05 14.81
C VAL A 256 -3.50 -1.45 14.51
N VAL A 257 -4.35 -1.37 15.51
CA VAL A 257 -5.66 -0.69 15.41
C VAL A 257 -5.47 0.76 15.83
N VAL A 258 -5.70 1.68 14.89
CA VAL A 258 -5.45 3.10 15.09
C VAL A 258 -6.67 3.77 15.72
N THR A 259 -6.43 4.74 16.63
CA THR A 259 -7.43 5.66 17.18
C THR A 259 -6.94 7.09 17.03
N GLY A 260 -7.85 8.03 16.88
CA GLY A 260 -7.51 9.45 16.71
C GLY A 260 -8.63 10.22 16.02
N PRO A 261 -8.38 11.51 15.66
CA PRO A 261 -9.41 12.38 15.08
C PRO A 261 -10.02 11.90 13.76
N GLN A 262 -9.28 11.11 12.98
CA GLN A 262 -9.74 10.57 11.71
C GLN A 262 -10.43 9.21 11.83
N VAL A 263 -10.47 8.63 13.03
CA VAL A 263 -11.06 7.31 13.26
C VAL A 263 -12.34 7.45 14.09
N HIS A 264 -13.41 6.83 13.62
CA HIS A 264 -14.67 6.84 14.34
C HIS A 264 -14.56 6.00 15.63
N PRO A 265 -14.89 6.56 16.83
CA PRO A 265 -14.64 5.89 18.11
C PRO A 265 -15.40 4.56 18.26
N TYR A 266 -16.61 4.47 17.71
CA TYR A 266 -17.38 3.23 17.72
C TYR A 266 -16.71 2.16 16.82
N VAL A 267 -16.21 2.53 15.64
CA VAL A 267 -15.50 1.61 14.74
C VAL A 267 -14.22 1.09 15.41
N PHE A 268 -13.44 1.96 16.05
CA PHE A 268 -12.27 1.56 16.83
C PHE A 268 -12.63 0.55 17.92
N ALA A 269 -13.67 0.84 18.71
CA ALA A 269 -14.12 -0.06 19.77
C ALA A 269 -14.55 -1.44 19.23
N LYS A 270 -15.23 -1.46 18.09
CA LYS A 270 -15.70 -2.70 17.44
C LYS A 270 -14.55 -3.50 16.81
N LEU A 271 -13.55 -2.85 16.22
CA LEU A 271 -12.33 -3.52 15.74
C LEU A 271 -11.59 -4.22 16.89
N LYS A 272 -11.43 -3.55 18.03
CA LYS A 272 -10.85 -4.17 19.23
C LYS A 272 -11.67 -5.36 19.70
N ALA A 273 -12.99 -5.21 19.81
CA ALA A 273 -13.89 -6.29 20.22
C ALA A 273 -13.78 -7.51 19.27
N ALA A 274 -13.67 -7.26 17.96
CA ALA A 274 -13.47 -8.31 16.97
C ALA A 274 -12.10 -9.02 17.15
N ALA A 275 -11.04 -8.28 17.45
CA ALA A 275 -9.73 -8.85 17.75
C ALA A 275 -9.79 -9.75 19.00
N GLU A 276 -10.44 -9.28 20.06
CA GLU A 276 -10.61 -10.02 21.32
C GLU A 276 -11.45 -11.30 21.12
N ALA A 277 -12.58 -11.20 20.42
CA ALA A 277 -13.43 -12.34 20.10
C ALA A 277 -12.71 -13.38 19.24
N GLY A 278 -11.96 -12.93 18.24
CA GLY A 278 -11.15 -13.76 17.37
C GLY A 278 -9.86 -14.26 18.03
N LYS A 279 -9.54 -13.84 19.26
CA LYS A 279 -8.24 -14.11 19.92
C LYS A 279 -7.04 -13.73 19.02
N ILE A 280 -7.16 -12.58 18.36
CA ILE A 280 -6.14 -11.99 17.50
C ILE A 280 -5.28 -11.09 18.37
N LYS A 281 -3.96 -11.28 18.32
CA LYS A 281 -3.04 -10.30 18.92
C LYS A 281 -3.12 -9.01 18.12
N TYR A 282 -3.18 -7.90 18.79
CA TYR A 282 -3.16 -6.58 18.16
C TYR A 282 -2.44 -5.58 19.04
N GLN A 283 -2.04 -4.48 18.44
CA GLN A 283 -1.44 -3.33 19.10
C GLN A 283 -2.36 -2.13 18.88
N VAL A 284 -2.17 -1.05 19.63
CA VAL A 284 -3.00 0.16 19.51
C VAL A 284 -2.09 1.37 19.30
N GLU A 285 -2.41 2.17 18.29
CA GLU A 285 -1.78 3.44 17.99
C GLU A 285 -2.74 4.59 18.27
N ALA A 286 -2.27 5.61 18.99
CA ALA A 286 -3.00 6.86 19.14
C ALA A 286 -2.39 7.91 18.23
N GLU A 287 -3.13 8.32 17.20
CA GLU A 287 -2.69 9.28 16.21
C GLU A 287 -3.33 10.65 16.47
N VAL A 288 -2.51 11.69 16.54
CA VAL A 288 -2.96 13.05 16.88
C VAL A 288 -3.20 13.93 15.66
N THR A 289 -2.59 13.58 14.53
CA THR A 289 -2.72 14.30 13.25
C THR A 289 -3.16 13.35 12.16
N PRO A 290 -4.02 13.75 11.23
CA PRO A 290 -4.37 12.90 10.09
C PRO A 290 -3.12 12.52 9.30
N ARG A 291 -2.91 11.22 9.09
CA ARG A 291 -1.93 10.72 8.12
C ARG A 291 -2.48 10.81 6.71
N GLY A 292 -1.60 10.81 5.73
CA GLY A 292 -1.97 10.74 4.32
C GLY A 292 -2.38 9.33 3.89
N THR A 293 -3.27 8.66 4.62
CA THR A 293 -3.77 7.33 4.28
C THR A 293 -5.15 7.41 3.62
N ASP A 294 -5.58 6.34 2.98
CA ASP A 294 -6.91 6.21 2.37
C ASP A 294 -8.06 6.51 3.36
N ALA A 295 -7.84 6.31 4.68
CA ALA A 295 -8.82 6.63 5.71
C ALA A 295 -9.23 8.12 5.69
N TYR A 296 -8.28 9.02 5.40
CA TYR A 296 -8.55 10.45 5.27
C TYR A 296 -9.54 10.77 4.15
N ALA A 297 -9.32 10.18 2.98
CA ALA A 297 -10.19 10.39 1.82
C ALA A 297 -11.59 9.80 2.06
N ILE A 298 -11.67 8.62 2.68
CA ILE A 298 -12.93 7.96 2.99
C ILE A 298 -13.75 8.81 3.97
N GLN A 299 -13.12 9.29 5.07
CA GLN A 299 -13.80 10.05 6.11
C GLN A 299 -14.52 11.29 5.56
N VAL A 300 -13.94 11.98 4.60
CA VAL A 300 -14.49 13.24 4.05
C VAL A 300 -15.31 13.03 2.77
N ALA A 301 -15.57 11.78 2.37
CA ALA A 301 -16.39 11.49 1.21
C ALA A 301 -17.87 11.81 1.46
N GLN A 302 -18.57 12.27 0.41
CA GLN A 302 -19.99 12.58 0.46
C GLN A 302 -20.38 13.54 1.63
N ALA A 303 -21.26 13.08 2.53
CA ALA A 303 -21.66 13.82 3.73
C ALA A 303 -20.81 13.45 4.97
N GLY A 304 -19.73 12.71 4.77
CA GLY A 304 -18.90 12.10 5.80
C GLY A 304 -19.21 10.62 5.95
N VAL A 305 -18.14 9.81 6.01
CA VAL A 305 -18.22 8.34 6.18
C VAL A 305 -17.50 7.96 7.46
N ALA A 306 -18.14 7.19 8.33
CA ALA A 306 -17.47 6.65 9.51
C ALA A 306 -16.27 5.80 9.07
N SER A 307 -15.07 6.08 9.62
CA SER A 307 -13.84 5.47 9.14
C SER A 307 -13.06 4.78 10.24
N GLY A 308 -12.42 3.67 9.91
CA GLY A 308 -11.42 2.95 10.68
C GLY A 308 -10.08 2.89 9.95
N LEU A 309 -9.02 2.61 10.72
CA LEU A 309 -7.68 2.41 10.19
C LEU A 309 -7.02 1.24 10.92
N VAL A 310 -6.51 0.28 10.16
CA VAL A 310 -5.74 -0.86 10.66
C VAL A 310 -4.42 -0.91 9.92
N CYS A 311 -3.31 -0.89 10.65
CA CYS A 311 -1.98 -0.85 10.05
C CYS A 311 -1.19 -2.14 10.28
N ILE A 312 -0.29 -2.44 9.36
CA ILE A 312 0.67 -3.54 9.45
C ILE A 312 2.03 -2.94 9.87
N PRO A 313 2.66 -3.40 10.97
CA PRO A 313 3.99 -2.91 11.34
C PRO A 313 5.03 -3.16 10.25
N LEU A 314 5.68 -2.10 9.78
CA LEU A 314 6.65 -2.11 8.69
C LEU A 314 7.92 -1.37 9.10
N ARG A 315 9.09 -1.98 8.92
CA ARG A 315 10.40 -1.31 9.06
C ARG A 315 10.84 -0.71 7.75
N TYR A 316 11.58 0.39 7.83
CA TYR A 316 12.27 1.00 6.68
C TYR A 316 11.31 1.42 5.57
N MET A 317 10.12 1.92 5.94
CA MET A 317 9.11 2.46 5.04
C MET A 317 9.74 3.41 4.02
N HIS A 318 9.25 3.39 2.77
CA HIS A 318 9.74 4.20 1.65
C HIS A 318 11.20 3.94 1.25
N THR A 319 11.64 2.69 1.44
CA THR A 319 12.97 2.22 0.96
C THR A 319 12.83 0.95 0.13
N SER A 320 13.94 0.49 -0.43
CA SER A 320 14.00 -0.78 -1.17
C SER A 320 14.04 -2.02 -0.27
N VAL A 321 14.05 -1.87 1.05
CA VAL A 321 14.22 -2.96 2.03
C VAL A 321 13.15 -2.95 3.12
N GLU A 322 11.97 -2.49 2.78
CA GLU A 322 10.79 -2.53 3.64
C GLU A 322 10.61 -3.94 4.20
N THR A 323 10.43 -4.05 5.51
CA THR A 323 10.44 -5.36 6.16
C THR A 323 9.26 -5.53 7.09
N LEU A 324 8.48 -6.59 6.91
CA LEU A 324 7.33 -6.95 7.72
C LEU A 324 7.36 -8.41 8.19
N ALA A 325 6.48 -8.75 9.13
CA ALA A 325 6.19 -10.13 9.52
C ALA A 325 4.93 -10.61 8.80
N LEU A 326 5.02 -11.74 8.09
CA LEU A 326 3.89 -12.32 7.35
C LEU A 326 2.69 -12.65 8.24
N ASP A 327 2.96 -13.03 9.49
CA ASP A 327 1.89 -13.36 10.44
C ASP A 327 1.06 -12.11 10.81
N ASP A 328 1.66 -10.89 10.90
CA ASP A 328 0.93 -9.65 11.16
C ASP A 328 -0.04 -9.31 10.01
N LEU A 329 0.41 -9.50 8.75
CA LEU A 329 -0.42 -9.34 7.57
C LEU A 329 -1.61 -10.32 7.58
N LYS A 330 -1.36 -11.60 7.86
CA LYS A 330 -2.41 -12.62 7.93
C LYS A 330 -3.43 -12.33 9.04
N GLU A 331 -2.95 -11.89 10.21
CA GLU A 331 -3.82 -11.51 11.32
C GLU A 331 -4.58 -10.20 11.03
N CYS A 332 -4.03 -9.28 10.22
CA CYS A 332 -4.77 -8.11 9.71
C CYS A 332 -5.98 -8.55 8.87
N GLY A 333 -5.79 -9.38 7.86
CA GLY A 333 -6.90 -9.91 7.05
C GLY A 333 -7.92 -10.69 7.89
N ARG A 334 -7.44 -11.43 8.89
CA ARG A 334 -8.31 -12.14 9.82
C ARG A 334 -9.13 -11.18 10.68
N LEU A 335 -8.54 -10.11 11.20
CA LEU A 335 -9.23 -9.09 11.98
C LEU A 335 -10.35 -8.43 11.18
N LEU A 336 -10.08 -8.06 9.94
CA LEU A 336 -11.10 -7.49 9.05
C LEU A 336 -12.26 -8.44 8.83
N ALA A 337 -12.00 -9.73 8.62
CA ALA A 337 -13.07 -10.73 8.46
C ALA A 337 -13.89 -10.91 9.73
N GLU A 338 -13.24 -11.04 10.90
CA GLU A 338 -13.94 -11.14 12.20
C GLU A 338 -14.78 -9.90 12.49
N PHE A 339 -14.31 -8.72 12.11
CA PHE A 339 -15.08 -7.49 12.23
C PHE A 339 -16.33 -7.52 11.34
N ILE A 340 -16.18 -7.89 10.05
CA ILE A 340 -17.30 -7.93 9.09
C ILE A 340 -18.36 -8.95 9.49
N ILE A 341 -17.97 -10.11 10.01
CA ILE A 341 -18.92 -11.15 10.46
C ILE A 341 -19.83 -10.63 11.59
N GLN A 342 -19.36 -9.67 12.38
CA GLN A 342 -20.12 -9.09 13.52
C GLN A 342 -21.00 -7.89 13.11
N ILE A 343 -20.95 -7.45 11.85
CA ILE A 343 -21.77 -6.34 11.37
C ILE A 343 -23.15 -6.86 10.97
N ASP A 344 -24.16 -6.30 11.60
CA ASP A 344 -25.59 -6.50 11.30
C ASP A 344 -26.26 -5.15 10.96
N SER A 345 -27.55 -5.19 10.69
CA SER A 345 -28.33 -3.97 10.38
C SER A 345 -28.36 -2.97 11.55
N GLY A 346 -28.26 -3.43 12.81
CA GLY A 346 -28.21 -2.60 14.01
C GLY A 346 -26.87 -1.88 14.20
N PHE A 347 -25.80 -2.34 13.52
CA PHE A 347 -24.48 -1.74 13.62
C PHE A 347 -24.49 -0.27 13.17
N LEU A 348 -25.27 0.08 12.14
CA LEU A 348 -25.33 1.43 11.60
C LEU A 348 -25.88 2.45 12.60
N GLU A 349 -26.72 2.03 13.54
CA GLU A 349 -27.23 2.91 14.60
C GLU A 349 -26.11 3.43 15.51
N GLY A 350 -25.06 2.62 15.71
CA GLY A 350 -23.88 3.01 16.49
C GLY A 350 -22.93 3.96 15.78
N LEU A 351 -23.12 4.20 14.48
CA LEU A 351 -22.30 5.15 13.70
C LEU A 351 -22.79 6.61 13.82
N ALA A 352 -23.90 6.86 14.47
CA ALA A 352 -24.33 8.21 14.79
C ALA A 352 -23.35 8.81 15.83
N CYS A 353 -22.57 9.80 15.44
CA CYS A 353 -21.56 10.41 16.31
C CYS A 353 -22.13 11.27 17.42
N TYR A 354 -23.33 11.85 17.24
CA TYR A 354 -23.95 12.79 18.18
C TYR A 354 -25.47 12.79 18.07
#